data_c9b99c011796e0c957b7f543244d727b
#
_entry.id   c9b99c011796e0c957b7f543244d727b
#
_cell.length_a   1.000
_cell.length_b   1.000
_cell.length_c   1.000
_cell.angle_alpha   90.00
_cell.angle_beta   90.00
_cell.angle_gamma   90.00
#
_symmetry.space_group_name_H-M   'P 1'
#
loop_
_entity.id
_entity.type
_entity.pdbx_description
1 polymer ?
#
loop_
_entity_poly.entity_id
_entity_poly.type
_entity_poly.pdbx_seq_one_letter_code
_entity_poly.pdbx_strand_id
1 'polypeptide(L)'
;MTELWRKTAREMVALLAKGEVRPTEAVDAAAERIEATNGAVNAMVTLCLERAKDAAALIESKGHPENPGPGYLYGLPISVKDLNDVASVRCTLGSPIYADRIATESDFMVQTLEANGAIVIGKSNTPEFGAGANTFNEVFGSTRNPWDTRMNCGGSSGGAAVNLATGQTWLATGSDLGGSLRIPGAFCSIVGFRPSPGRCPRGTSASLMQFDDMSVVGPMARNVGDVALMLDAMVGQYARDPISLPPPAEAFQLAA
;
A
#
# COMPACT_ATOMS: atom_id res chain seq x y z
N MET A 1 22.98 -1.63 12.00
CA MET A 1 22.08 -0.63 11.36
C MET A 1 20.91 -0.37 12.29
N THR A 2 20.46 0.86 12.39
CA THR A 2 19.29 1.22 13.20
C THR A 2 18.08 0.45 12.63
N GLU A 3 17.30 -0.22 13.48
CA GLU A 3 16.13 -1.01 13.03
C GLU A 3 15.01 -0.06 12.53
N LEU A 4 15.20 0.53 11.33
CA LEU A 4 14.29 1.52 10.73
C LEU A 4 12.85 0.99 10.63
N TRP A 5 12.68 -0.32 10.41
CA TRP A 5 11.38 -0.96 10.33
C TRP A 5 10.51 -0.83 11.61
N ARG A 6 11.14 -0.54 12.78
CA ARG A 6 10.41 -0.29 14.04
C ARG A 6 9.80 1.09 14.13
N LYS A 7 10.32 2.05 13.35
CA LYS A 7 9.79 3.41 13.33
C LYS A 7 8.39 3.44 12.74
N THR A 8 7.59 4.41 13.15
CA THR A 8 6.30 4.72 12.50
C THR A 8 6.54 5.31 11.11
N ALA A 9 5.52 5.32 10.25
CA ALA A 9 5.62 5.97 8.94
C ALA A 9 5.87 7.47 9.09
N ARG A 10 5.24 8.13 10.05
CA ARG A 10 5.44 9.56 10.34
C ARG A 10 6.88 9.85 10.77
N GLU A 11 7.48 9.03 11.63
CA GLU A 11 8.89 9.16 12.01
C GLU A 11 9.82 8.96 10.81
N MET A 12 9.54 7.97 9.96
CA MET A 12 10.33 7.74 8.75
C MET A 12 10.24 8.90 7.77
N VAL A 13 9.03 9.41 7.51
CA VAL A 13 8.81 10.60 6.67
C VAL A 13 9.56 11.80 7.22
N ALA A 14 9.57 12.00 8.54
CA ALA A 14 10.33 13.09 9.15
C ALA A 14 11.85 12.95 8.95
N LEU A 15 12.39 11.73 9.00
CA LEU A 15 13.81 11.46 8.73
C LEU A 15 14.17 11.66 7.25
N LEU A 16 13.32 11.16 6.35
CA LEU A 16 13.47 11.33 4.91
C LEU A 16 13.41 12.83 4.51
N ALA A 17 12.45 13.56 5.06
CA ALA A 17 12.30 15.00 4.81
C ALA A 17 13.52 15.83 5.24
N LYS A 18 14.21 15.41 6.31
CA LYS A 18 15.44 16.05 6.80
C LYS A 18 16.71 15.55 6.12
N GLY A 19 16.61 14.50 5.27
CA GLY A 19 17.77 13.84 4.69
C GLY A 19 18.61 13.05 5.70
N GLU A 20 18.07 12.74 6.90
CA GLU A 20 18.71 11.90 7.90
C GLU A 20 18.67 10.40 7.51
N VAL A 21 17.72 10.03 6.66
CA VAL A 21 17.62 8.75 5.96
C VAL A 21 17.36 9.05 4.49
N ARG A 22 18.07 8.39 3.60
CA ARG A 22 17.84 8.51 2.16
C ARG A 22 16.74 7.56 1.69
N PRO A 23 15.96 7.90 0.64
CA PRO A 23 15.00 6.99 0.02
C PRO A 23 15.58 5.61 -0.34
N THR A 24 16.81 5.56 -0.85
CA THR A 24 17.51 4.28 -1.15
C THR A 24 17.74 3.45 0.10
N GLU A 25 18.14 4.06 1.22
CA GLU A 25 18.32 3.36 2.50
C GLU A 25 17.00 2.84 3.08
N ALA A 26 15.88 3.56 2.88
CA ALA A 26 14.56 3.10 3.27
C ALA A 26 14.11 1.89 2.42
N VAL A 27 14.38 1.91 1.11
CA VAL A 27 14.10 0.77 0.20
C VAL A 27 14.92 -0.45 0.60
N ASP A 28 16.21 -0.29 0.88
CA ASP A 28 17.08 -1.39 1.29
C ASP A 28 16.64 -1.98 2.64
N ALA A 29 16.30 -1.13 3.62
CA ALA A 29 15.78 -1.58 4.92
C ALA A 29 14.46 -2.37 4.79
N ALA A 30 13.56 -1.95 3.90
CA ALA A 30 12.34 -2.70 3.61
C ALA A 30 12.65 -4.04 2.92
N ALA A 31 13.57 -4.07 1.94
CA ALA A 31 13.99 -5.29 1.25
C ALA A 31 14.61 -6.30 2.20
N GLU A 32 15.54 -5.88 3.08
CA GLU A 32 16.14 -6.73 4.11
C GLU A 32 15.07 -7.31 5.06
N ARG A 33 14.08 -6.51 5.43
CA ARG A 33 13.01 -6.97 6.32
C ARG A 33 12.07 -7.95 5.64
N ILE A 34 11.76 -7.75 4.34
CA ILE A 34 11.00 -8.70 3.53
C ILE A 34 11.76 -10.02 3.44
N GLU A 35 13.04 -10.00 3.11
CA GLU A 35 13.87 -11.22 3.03
C GLU A 35 13.87 -11.99 4.35
N ALA A 36 14.01 -11.30 5.47
CA ALA A 36 14.06 -11.92 6.80
C ALA A 36 12.72 -12.53 7.26
N THR A 37 11.58 -12.08 6.76
CA THR A 37 10.27 -12.46 7.34
C THR A 37 9.31 -13.11 6.35
N ASN A 38 9.38 -12.78 5.06
CA ASN A 38 8.36 -13.17 4.10
C ASN A 38 8.27 -14.68 3.86
N GLY A 39 9.38 -15.40 3.99
CA GLY A 39 9.39 -16.87 3.89
C GLY A 39 8.49 -17.57 4.91
N ALA A 40 8.29 -16.98 6.10
CA ALA A 40 7.41 -17.54 7.12
C ALA A 40 5.94 -17.17 6.90
N VAL A 41 5.64 -15.99 6.34
CA VAL A 41 4.28 -15.42 6.32
C VAL A 41 3.66 -15.29 4.93
N ASN A 42 4.45 -15.27 3.85
CA ASN A 42 3.99 -15.14 2.46
C ASN A 42 3.06 -13.93 2.25
N ALA A 43 3.50 -12.76 2.67
CA ALA A 43 2.72 -11.52 2.61
C ALA A 43 2.97 -10.73 1.32
N MET A 44 4.24 -10.60 0.90
CA MET A 44 4.67 -9.94 -0.32
C MET A 44 4.91 -10.98 -1.41
N VAL A 45 4.17 -10.89 -2.51
CA VAL A 45 4.11 -11.96 -3.52
C VAL A 45 4.72 -11.59 -4.86
N THR A 46 4.89 -10.30 -5.12
CA THR A 46 5.64 -9.78 -6.27
C THR A 46 6.47 -8.61 -5.80
N LEU A 47 7.79 -8.70 -5.91
CA LEU A 47 8.70 -7.60 -5.58
C LEU A 47 9.11 -6.86 -6.86
N CYS A 48 9.25 -5.54 -6.77
CA CYS A 48 9.73 -4.68 -7.85
C CYS A 48 10.91 -3.81 -7.38
N LEU A 49 11.92 -4.45 -6.78
CA LEU A 49 13.03 -3.80 -6.10
C LEU A 49 13.86 -2.88 -7.02
N GLU A 50 14.14 -3.30 -8.25
CA GLU A 50 14.89 -2.46 -9.21
C GLU A 50 14.11 -1.18 -9.51
N ARG A 51 12.81 -1.30 -9.82
CA ARG A 51 11.92 -0.15 -9.99
C ARG A 51 11.90 0.76 -8.76
N ALA A 52 11.88 0.18 -7.56
CA ALA A 52 11.89 0.94 -6.32
C ALA A 52 13.20 1.69 -6.10
N LYS A 53 14.35 1.07 -6.41
CA LYS A 53 15.68 1.70 -6.36
C LYS A 53 15.82 2.83 -7.36
N ASP A 54 15.35 2.63 -8.60
CA ASP A 54 15.34 3.67 -9.63
C ASP A 54 14.49 4.89 -9.19
N ALA A 55 13.31 4.63 -8.63
CA ALA A 55 12.43 5.68 -8.10
C ALA A 55 13.09 6.42 -6.92
N ALA A 56 13.75 5.70 -6.01
CA ALA A 56 14.49 6.28 -4.89
C ALA A 56 15.62 7.18 -5.37
N ALA A 57 16.46 6.70 -6.29
CA ALA A 57 17.55 7.47 -6.87
C ALA A 57 17.04 8.72 -7.62
N LEU A 58 15.90 8.60 -8.30
CA LEU A 58 15.28 9.73 -8.97
C LEU A 58 14.81 10.81 -7.99
N ILE A 59 14.18 10.42 -6.87
CA ILE A 59 13.76 11.35 -5.81
C ILE A 59 14.99 12.02 -5.19
N GLU A 60 16.04 11.28 -4.88
CA GLU A 60 17.30 11.81 -4.34
C GLU A 60 17.95 12.84 -5.30
N SER A 61 17.94 12.57 -6.60
CA SER A 61 18.56 13.45 -7.59
C SER A 61 17.77 14.73 -7.85
N LYS A 62 16.43 14.66 -7.82
CA LYS A 62 15.55 15.80 -8.08
C LYS A 62 15.26 16.66 -6.85
N GLY A 63 15.44 16.09 -5.65
CA GLY A 63 14.99 16.68 -4.40
C GLY A 63 13.47 16.63 -4.23
N HIS A 64 12.98 17.30 -3.22
CA HIS A 64 11.56 17.36 -2.87
C HIS A 64 10.93 18.67 -3.34
N PRO A 65 9.59 18.72 -3.54
CA PRO A 65 8.89 19.98 -3.79
C PRO A 65 9.18 21.01 -2.68
N GLU A 66 9.26 22.30 -3.03
CA GLU A 66 9.49 23.37 -2.04
C GLU A 66 8.36 23.46 -0.99
N ASN A 67 7.12 23.22 -1.42
CA ASN A 67 5.94 23.24 -0.57
C ASN A 67 5.15 21.94 -0.74
N PRO A 68 5.62 20.82 -0.19
CA PRO A 68 4.92 19.55 -0.27
C PRO A 68 3.59 19.61 0.50
N GLY A 69 2.56 18.98 -0.05
CA GLY A 69 1.29 18.80 0.64
C GLY A 69 1.43 17.92 1.91
N PRO A 70 0.43 17.94 2.80
CA PRO A 70 0.48 17.21 4.08
C PRO A 70 0.66 15.70 3.92
N GLY A 71 0.25 15.13 2.78
CA GLY A 71 0.41 13.70 2.45
C GLY A 71 1.70 13.36 1.69
N TYR A 72 2.68 14.24 1.59
CA TYR A 72 3.91 13.93 0.85
C TYR A 72 4.80 12.96 1.63
N LEU A 73 5.22 11.86 0.98
CA LEU A 73 5.85 10.70 1.63
C LEU A 73 7.38 10.63 1.50
N TYR A 74 8.00 11.58 0.81
CA TYR A 74 9.47 11.78 0.74
C TYR A 74 10.29 10.55 0.33
N GLY A 75 9.72 9.64 -0.48
CA GLY A 75 10.40 8.41 -0.88
C GLY A 75 10.16 7.24 0.07
N LEU A 76 9.13 7.28 0.91
CA LEU A 76 8.78 6.17 1.80
C LEU A 76 8.33 4.93 1.00
N PRO A 77 8.93 3.75 1.22
CA PRO A 77 8.50 2.50 0.59
C PRO A 77 7.13 2.04 1.10
N ILE A 78 6.25 1.67 0.16
CA ILE A 78 4.91 1.15 0.43
C ILE A 78 4.66 -0.15 -0.34
N SER A 79 3.66 -0.91 0.09
CA SER A 79 3.13 -2.03 -0.68
C SER A 79 1.77 -1.72 -1.28
N VAL A 80 1.49 -2.29 -2.44
CA VAL A 80 0.21 -2.18 -3.14
C VAL A 80 -0.46 -3.54 -3.20
N LYS A 81 -1.76 -3.62 -2.85
CA LYS A 81 -2.52 -4.87 -2.93
C LYS A 81 -2.55 -5.40 -4.37
N ASP A 82 -2.46 -6.72 -4.53
CA ASP A 82 -2.42 -7.37 -5.86
C ASP A 82 -3.79 -7.41 -6.58
N LEU A 83 -4.65 -6.45 -6.26
CA LEU A 83 -5.86 -6.10 -7.01
C LEU A 83 -5.73 -4.77 -7.75
N ASN A 84 -4.72 -3.96 -7.41
CA ASN A 84 -4.51 -2.64 -8.00
C ASN A 84 -3.28 -2.68 -8.90
N ASP A 85 -3.42 -2.17 -10.10
CA ASP A 85 -2.34 -2.14 -11.08
C ASP A 85 -1.24 -1.15 -10.70
N VAL A 86 0.00 -1.57 -10.94
CA VAL A 86 1.21 -0.74 -10.91
C VAL A 86 1.89 -0.91 -12.26
N ALA A 87 2.09 0.16 -12.99
CA ALA A 87 2.67 0.12 -14.34
C ALA A 87 3.98 -0.67 -14.38
N SER A 88 4.09 -1.58 -15.36
CA SER A 88 5.23 -2.46 -15.58
C SER A 88 5.48 -3.50 -14.47
N VAL A 89 4.54 -3.68 -13.54
CA VAL A 89 4.62 -4.67 -12.47
C VAL A 89 3.57 -5.76 -12.69
N ARG A 90 3.93 -6.99 -12.35
CA ARG A 90 3.01 -8.14 -12.36
C ARG A 90 1.84 -7.89 -11.40
N CYS A 91 0.62 -8.05 -11.91
CA CYS A 91 -0.61 -7.94 -11.14
C CYS A 91 -1.54 -9.09 -11.50
N THR A 92 -1.68 -10.05 -10.60
CA THR A 92 -2.36 -11.32 -10.89
C THR A 92 -3.82 -11.35 -10.47
N LEU A 93 -4.28 -10.37 -9.69
CA LEU A 93 -5.60 -10.40 -9.03
C LEU A 93 -5.81 -11.67 -8.18
N GLY A 94 -4.73 -12.37 -7.80
CA GLY A 94 -4.76 -13.66 -7.12
C GLY A 94 -5.29 -14.81 -7.98
N SER A 95 -5.42 -14.65 -9.30
CA SER A 95 -6.03 -15.62 -10.22
C SER A 95 -5.00 -16.24 -11.16
N PRO A 96 -5.05 -17.57 -11.39
CA PRO A 96 -4.26 -18.23 -12.43
C PRO A 96 -4.48 -17.66 -13.84
N ILE A 97 -5.68 -17.11 -14.11
CA ILE A 97 -6.02 -16.48 -15.40
C ILE A 97 -5.07 -15.30 -15.71
N TYR A 98 -4.62 -14.59 -14.67
CA TYR A 98 -3.76 -13.41 -14.78
C TYR A 98 -2.36 -13.65 -14.20
N ALA A 99 -1.96 -14.90 -14.03
CA ALA A 99 -0.71 -15.25 -13.34
C ALA A 99 0.54 -14.53 -13.90
N ASP A 100 0.57 -14.28 -15.19
CA ASP A 100 1.71 -13.63 -15.88
C ASP A 100 1.39 -12.23 -16.41
N ARG A 101 0.24 -11.66 -16.01
CA ARG A 101 -0.18 -10.34 -16.48
C ARG A 101 0.72 -9.23 -15.92
N ILE A 102 1.30 -8.44 -16.82
CA ILE A 102 2.01 -7.20 -16.47
C ILE A 102 1.07 -6.02 -16.75
N ALA A 103 0.88 -5.16 -15.77
CA ALA A 103 0.03 -3.98 -15.91
C ALA A 103 0.69 -2.93 -16.84
N THR A 104 -0.10 -2.35 -17.74
CA THR A 104 0.38 -1.32 -18.69
C THR A 104 0.28 0.10 -18.13
N GLU A 105 -0.62 0.32 -17.17
CA GLU A 105 -0.79 1.60 -16.45
C GLU A 105 -1.00 1.34 -14.95
N SER A 106 -0.72 2.35 -14.14
CA SER A 106 -1.03 2.29 -12.71
C SER A 106 -2.48 2.69 -12.44
N ASP A 107 -3.09 2.06 -11.43
CA ASP A 107 -4.36 2.47 -10.84
C ASP A 107 -4.27 3.95 -10.38
N PHE A 108 -5.39 4.69 -10.43
CA PHE A 108 -5.43 6.13 -10.09
C PHE A 108 -4.93 6.40 -8.67
N MET A 109 -5.27 5.55 -7.71
CA MET A 109 -4.75 5.63 -6.35
C MET A 109 -3.22 5.48 -6.32
N VAL A 110 -2.66 4.56 -7.10
CA VAL A 110 -1.20 4.34 -7.16
C VAL A 110 -0.52 5.55 -7.77
N GLN A 111 -1.07 6.10 -8.86
CA GLN A 111 -0.56 7.34 -9.47
C GLN A 111 -0.53 8.50 -8.47
N THR A 112 -1.60 8.64 -7.67
CA THR A 112 -1.70 9.68 -6.63
C THR A 112 -0.64 9.49 -5.54
N LEU A 113 -0.44 8.25 -5.06
CA LEU A 113 0.59 7.93 -4.06
C LEU A 113 2.01 8.20 -4.58
N GLU A 114 2.31 7.79 -5.82
CA GLU A 114 3.62 8.04 -6.43
C GLU A 114 3.85 9.54 -6.68
N ALA A 115 2.83 10.29 -7.10
CA ALA A 115 2.91 11.75 -7.22
C ALA A 115 3.16 12.43 -5.86
N ASN A 116 2.69 11.83 -4.76
CA ASN A 116 2.98 12.25 -3.39
C ASN A 116 4.27 11.61 -2.82
N GLY A 117 5.16 11.14 -3.67
CA GLY A 117 6.49 10.69 -3.27
C GLY A 117 6.54 9.32 -2.62
N ALA A 118 5.52 8.47 -2.76
CA ALA A 118 5.59 7.07 -2.36
C ALA A 118 6.46 6.26 -3.33
N ILE A 119 7.15 5.24 -2.82
CA ILE A 119 7.88 4.25 -3.63
C ILE A 119 7.19 2.89 -3.49
N VAL A 120 6.64 2.37 -4.57
CA VAL A 120 6.08 1.02 -4.56
C VAL A 120 7.20 -0.01 -4.61
N ILE A 121 7.32 -0.84 -3.54
CA ILE A 121 8.35 -1.88 -3.42
C ILE A 121 7.85 -3.27 -3.86
N GLY A 122 6.54 -3.47 -3.89
CA GLY A 122 5.96 -4.75 -4.29
C GLY A 122 4.46 -4.83 -4.07
N LYS A 123 3.93 -6.02 -4.41
CA LYS A 123 2.51 -6.36 -4.33
C LYS A 123 2.26 -7.28 -3.14
N SER A 124 1.24 -6.96 -2.35
CA SER A 124 0.79 -7.78 -1.23
C SER A 124 -0.31 -8.76 -1.62
N ASN A 125 -0.29 -9.95 -1.03
CA ASN A 125 -1.18 -11.05 -1.37
C ASN A 125 -2.66 -10.74 -1.10
N THR A 126 -3.54 -11.37 -1.88
CA THR A 126 -5.01 -11.25 -1.82
C THR A 126 -5.64 -12.60 -2.22
N PRO A 127 -6.85 -12.96 -1.78
CA PRO A 127 -7.57 -14.07 -2.42
C PRO A 127 -7.94 -13.70 -3.87
N GLU A 128 -8.23 -14.71 -4.66
CA GLU A 128 -8.62 -14.55 -6.06
C GLU A 128 -9.74 -13.50 -6.21
N PHE A 129 -9.52 -12.50 -7.07
CA PHE A 129 -10.38 -11.32 -7.30
C PHE A 129 -10.78 -10.55 -6.03
N GLY A 130 -10.05 -10.73 -4.94
CA GLY A 130 -10.41 -10.14 -3.65
C GLY A 130 -11.64 -10.78 -3.00
N ALA A 131 -12.14 -11.90 -3.54
CA ALA A 131 -13.33 -12.59 -3.07
C ALA A 131 -13.01 -13.52 -1.90
N GLY A 132 -13.42 -13.12 -0.69
CA GLY A 132 -13.23 -13.91 0.53
C GLY A 132 -12.62 -13.15 1.69
N ALA A 133 -12.85 -13.69 2.90
CA ALA A 133 -12.37 -13.11 4.16
C ALA A 133 -11.04 -13.72 4.64
N ASN A 134 -10.41 -14.56 3.82
CA ASN A 134 -9.11 -15.19 4.08
C ASN A 134 -8.20 -14.97 2.87
N THR A 135 -6.89 -14.83 3.12
CA THR A 135 -5.92 -14.55 2.06
C THR A 135 -5.16 -15.80 1.65
N PHE A 136 -5.64 -16.42 0.60
CA PHE A 136 -5.00 -17.53 -0.12
C PHE A 136 -5.45 -17.54 -1.58
N ASN A 137 -4.61 -18.04 -2.48
CA ASN A 137 -4.94 -18.24 -3.89
C ASN A 137 -4.04 -19.33 -4.50
N GLU A 138 -4.38 -19.77 -5.71
CA GLU A 138 -3.63 -20.83 -6.39
C GLU A 138 -2.31 -20.36 -7.02
N VAL A 139 -2.12 -19.04 -7.17
CA VAL A 139 -0.88 -18.48 -7.76
C VAL A 139 0.25 -18.44 -6.73
N PHE A 140 -0.06 -18.01 -5.50
CA PHE A 140 0.94 -17.72 -4.48
C PHE A 140 0.78 -18.53 -3.19
N GLY A 141 -0.33 -19.24 -3.03
CA GLY A 141 -0.66 -19.92 -1.78
C GLY A 141 -1.18 -18.98 -0.69
N SER A 142 -1.09 -19.45 0.56
CA SER A 142 -1.70 -18.80 1.72
C SER A 142 -0.76 -17.80 2.37
N THR A 143 -1.29 -16.62 2.75
CA THR A 143 -0.66 -15.70 3.70
C THR A 143 -1.02 -16.12 5.12
N ARG A 144 -0.04 -16.16 6.00
CA ARG A 144 -0.14 -16.66 7.38
C ARG A 144 -0.19 -15.50 8.37
N ASN A 145 -0.92 -15.71 9.47
CA ASN A 145 -1.01 -14.72 10.54
C ASN A 145 0.37 -14.51 11.19
N PRO A 146 0.82 -13.26 11.40
CA PRO A 146 2.17 -12.98 11.93
C PRO A 146 2.34 -13.35 13.40
N TRP A 147 1.23 -13.50 14.15
CA TRP A 147 1.24 -13.86 15.58
C TRP A 147 1.22 -15.37 15.80
N ASP A 148 0.56 -16.11 14.91
CA ASP A 148 0.56 -17.57 14.87
C ASP A 148 0.43 -18.03 13.42
N THR A 149 1.51 -18.52 12.83
CA THR A 149 1.57 -18.92 11.41
C THR A 149 0.71 -20.13 11.05
N ARG A 150 0.08 -20.78 12.03
CA ARG A 150 -0.93 -21.84 11.82
C ARG A 150 -2.32 -21.26 11.53
N MET A 151 -2.54 -19.99 11.85
CA MET A 151 -3.81 -19.30 11.74
C MET A 151 -3.88 -18.47 10.45
N ASN A 152 -5.11 -18.17 10.01
CA ASN A 152 -5.33 -17.24 8.90
C ASN A 152 -5.12 -15.79 9.36
N CYS A 153 -4.82 -14.90 8.41
CA CYS A 153 -4.59 -13.48 8.65
C CYS A 153 -5.80 -12.60 8.34
N GLY A 154 -6.95 -13.20 8.05
CA GLY A 154 -8.09 -12.48 7.49
C GLY A 154 -7.87 -12.13 6.00
N GLY A 155 -8.80 -11.35 5.45
CA GLY A 155 -8.77 -10.94 4.03
C GLY A 155 -9.88 -9.92 3.72
N SER A 156 -9.89 -9.44 2.51
CA SER A 156 -9.02 -9.84 1.37
C SER A 156 -7.68 -9.09 1.34
N SER A 157 -7.43 -8.05 2.15
CA SER A 157 -6.14 -7.34 2.23
C SER A 157 -5.19 -7.95 3.28
N GLY A 158 -5.16 -9.30 3.39
CA GLY A 158 -4.38 -9.99 4.42
C GLY A 158 -2.87 -9.86 4.20
N GLY A 159 -2.39 -9.92 2.96
CA GLY A 159 -0.97 -9.67 2.67
C GLY A 159 -0.52 -8.29 3.13
N ALA A 160 -1.34 -7.25 2.91
CA ALA A 160 -1.07 -5.89 3.39
C ALA A 160 -1.00 -5.82 4.92
N ALA A 161 -1.95 -6.43 5.62
CA ALA A 161 -1.97 -6.44 7.08
C ALA A 161 -0.75 -7.16 7.67
N VAL A 162 -0.38 -8.31 7.09
CA VAL A 162 0.75 -9.12 7.57
C VAL A 162 2.08 -8.43 7.30
N ASN A 163 2.26 -7.80 6.13
CA ASN A 163 3.50 -7.08 5.84
C ASN A 163 3.72 -5.90 6.79
N LEU A 164 2.66 -5.18 7.16
CA LEU A 164 2.71 -4.10 8.14
C LEU A 164 3.05 -4.61 9.55
N ALA A 165 2.37 -5.67 10.00
CA ALA A 165 2.59 -6.27 11.32
C ALA A 165 4.01 -6.84 11.47
N THR A 166 4.60 -7.35 10.37
CA THR A 166 5.98 -7.86 10.36
C THR A 166 7.03 -6.77 10.05
N GLY A 167 6.60 -5.54 9.77
CA GLY A 167 7.48 -4.40 9.49
C GLY A 167 8.12 -4.41 8.11
N GLN A 168 7.57 -5.14 7.15
CA GLN A 168 8.09 -5.22 5.78
C GLN A 168 7.94 -3.90 5.02
N THR A 169 6.84 -3.17 5.30
CA THR A 169 6.64 -1.78 4.86
C THR A 169 6.03 -0.96 5.99
N TRP A 170 6.02 0.37 5.85
CA TRP A 170 5.42 1.29 6.82
C TRP A 170 3.97 1.57 6.53
N LEU A 171 3.60 1.60 5.25
CA LEU A 171 2.25 1.85 4.76
C LEU A 171 1.89 0.80 3.69
N ALA A 172 0.61 0.48 3.60
CA ALA A 172 0.11 -0.46 2.59
C ALA A 172 -1.28 -0.04 2.10
N THR A 173 -1.57 -0.27 0.82
CA THR A 173 -2.92 -0.10 0.28
C THR A 173 -3.75 -1.35 0.51
N GLY A 174 -5.04 -1.17 0.72
CA GLY A 174 -6.03 -2.24 0.72
C GLY A 174 -7.32 -1.81 0.03
N SER A 175 -8.30 -2.71 0.01
CA SER A 175 -9.65 -2.42 -0.48
C SER A 175 -10.68 -3.04 0.45
N ASP A 176 -11.90 -2.51 0.45
CA ASP A 176 -12.98 -2.98 1.33
C ASP A 176 -14.34 -2.87 0.65
N LEU A 177 -14.92 -4.01 0.27
CA LEU A 177 -16.32 -4.13 -0.09
C LEU A 177 -17.13 -4.66 1.09
N GLY A 178 -16.68 -5.75 1.72
CA GLY A 178 -17.37 -6.44 2.81
C GLY A 178 -16.54 -6.58 4.09
N GLY A 179 -15.55 -5.69 4.35
CA GLY A 179 -14.69 -5.75 5.53
C GLY A 179 -13.21 -5.98 5.22
N SER A 180 -12.81 -5.94 3.95
CA SER A 180 -11.48 -6.39 3.53
C SER A 180 -10.31 -5.47 3.92
N LEU A 181 -10.53 -4.29 4.49
CA LEU A 181 -9.54 -3.50 5.25
C LEU A 181 -9.60 -3.85 6.74
N ARG A 182 -10.82 -3.91 7.28
CA ARG A 182 -11.11 -4.01 8.71
C ARG A 182 -10.87 -5.41 9.27
N ILE A 183 -11.28 -6.47 8.55
CA ILE A 183 -11.09 -7.86 8.97
C ILE A 183 -9.60 -8.19 9.14
N PRO A 184 -8.73 -8.05 8.12
CA PRO A 184 -7.31 -8.34 8.30
C PRO A 184 -6.63 -7.35 9.26
N GLY A 185 -7.10 -6.11 9.37
CA GLY A 185 -6.66 -5.17 10.39
C GLY A 185 -6.85 -5.73 11.80
N ALA A 186 -8.05 -6.24 12.12
CA ALA A 186 -8.36 -6.84 13.39
C ALA A 186 -7.55 -8.14 13.65
N PHE A 187 -7.40 -9.00 12.64
CA PHE A 187 -6.68 -10.27 12.76
C PHE A 187 -5.17 -10.12 12.95
N CYS A 188 -4.58 -9.07 12.38
CA CYS A 188 -3.13 -8.83 12.43
C CYS A 188 -2.71 -7.71 13.40
N SER A 189 -3.66 -7.13 14.17
CA SER A 189 -3.41 -6.05 15.14
C SER A 189 -2.78 -4.82 14.49
N ILE A 190 -3.34 -4.39 13.34
CA ILE A 190 -2.99 -3.15 12.65
C ILE A 190 -4.27 -2.34 12.36
N VAL A 191 -4.13 -1.11 11.91
CA VAL A 191 -5.26 -0.25 11.55
C VAL A 191 -5.56 -0.39 10.06
N GLY A 192 -6.73 -0.93 9.73
CA GLY A 192 -7.30 -0.91 8.38
C GLY A 192 -8.47 0.07 8.33
N PHE A 193 -8.35 1.15 7.58
CA PHE A 193 -9.35 2.21 7.54
C PHE A 193 -10.16 2.16 6.25
N ARG A 194 -11.49 2.00 6.39
CA ARG A 194 -12.42 2.11 5.26
C ARG A 194 -12.90 3.55 5.11
N PRO A 195 -12.42 4.32 4.10
CA PRO A 195 -12.91 5.67 3.85
C PRO A 195 -14.32 5.65 3.24
N SER A 196 -14.96 6.81 3.19
CA SER A 196 -16.19 7.00 2.42
C SER A 196 -15.93 6.78 0.92
N PRO A 197 -16.92 6.27 0.16
CA PRO A 197 -16.82 6.16 -1.29
C PRO A 197 -16.38 7.49 -1.94
N GLY A 198 -15.51 7.40 -2.94
CA GLY A 198 -14.98 8.56 -3.65
C GLY A 198 -13.90 9.35 -2.90
N ARG A 199 -13.61 9.05 -1.63
CA ARG A 199 -12.56 9.76 -0.87
C ARG A 199 -11.15 9.47 -1.41
N CYS A 200 -10.88 8.21 -1.76
CA CYS A 200 -9.67 7.81 -2.47
C CYS A 200 -10.06 7.46 -3.90
N PRO A 201 -9.46 8.07 -4.93
CA PRO A 201 -9.75 7.74 -6.32
C PRO A 201 -9.33 6.31 -6.62
N ARG A 202 -10.04 5.63 -7.51
CA ARG A 202 -9.78 4.24 -7.84
C ARG A 202 -10.04 3.92 -9.31
N GLY A 203 -9.55 2.76 -9.73
CA GLY A 203 -9.71 2.27 -11.08
C GLY A 203 -8.54 2.65 -11.99
N THR A 204 -8.67 2.24 -13.24
CA THR A 204 -7.76 2.58 -14.33
C THR A 204 -8.57 3.18 -15.49
N SER A 205 -7.91 3.63 -16.55
CA SER A 205 -8.59 4.12 -17.74
C SER A 205 -9.50 3.06 -18.41
N ALA A 206 -9.24 1.77 -18.15
CA ALA A 206 -10.01 0.63 -18.66
C ALA A 206 -11.12 0.15 -17.69
N SER A 207 -11.30 0.78 -16.52
CA SER A 207 -12.29 0.35 -15.54
C SER A 207 -13.72 0.49 -16.05
N LEU A 208 -14.50 -0.60 -15.98
CA LEU A 208 -15.91 -0.63 -16.39
C LEU A 208 -16.89 -0.25 -15.27
N MET A 209 -16.45 -0.30 -14.00
CA MET A 209 -17.28 -0.08 -12.81
C MET A 209 -16.95 1.27 -12.14
N GLN A 210 -16.96 2.34 -12.92
CA GLN A 210 -16.59 3.68 -12.45
C GLN A 210 -17.56 4.28 -11.43
N PHE A 211 -18.84 3.86 -11.44
CA PHE A 211 -19.87 4.33 -10.52
C PHE A 211 -20.14 3.40 -9.33
N ASP A 212 -19.32 2.34 -9.14
CA ASP A 212 -19.46 1.45 -8.00
C ASP A 212 -19.00 2.16 -6.70
N ASP A 213 -19.94 2.40 -5.79
CA ASP A 213 -19.70 3.01 -4.48
C ASP A 213 -19.61 2.00 -3.33
N MET A 214 -19.81 0.72 -3.60
CA MET A 214 -19.76 -0.33 -2.56
C MET A 214 -18.34 -0.71 -2.19
N SER A 215 -17.44 -0.82 -3.17
CA SER A 215 -16.05 -1.13 -2.93
C SER A 215 -15.23 0.16 -2.83
N VAL A 216 -14.31 0.23 -1.88
CA VAL A 216 -13.40 1.35 -1.72
C VAL A 216 -11.95 0.86 -1.62
N VAL A 217 -11.00 1.70 -2.02
CA VAL A 217 -9.59 1.55 -1.67
C VAL A 217 -9.29 2.40 -0.43
N GLY A 218 -8.34 1.99 0.38
CA GLY A 218 -8.04 2.73 1.61
C GLY A 218 -6.68 2.39 2.21
N PRO A 219 -6.24 3.20 3.19
CA PRO A 219 -4.96 3.06 3.84
C PRO A 219 -4.98 1.97 4.91
N MET A 220 -3.81 1.34 5.08
CA MET A 220 -3.50 0.44 6.18
C MET A 220 -2.14 0.81 6.77
N ALA A 221 -2.03 0.82 8.10
CA ALA A 221 -0.81 1.11 8.83
C ALA A 221 -0.84 0.52 10.25
N ARG A 222 0.28 0.60 10.98
CA ARG A 222 0.39 0.06 12.34
C ARG A 222 -0.30 0.92 13.40
N ASN A 223 -0.57 2.19 13.12
CA ASN A 223 -1.23 3.12 14.04
C ASN A 223 -2.11 4.13 13.29
N VAL A 224 -2.96 4.86 14.03
CA VAL A 224 -3.93 5.81 13.47
C VAL A 224 -3.24 7.00 12.80
N GLY A 225 -2.17 7.54 13.40
CA GLY A 225 -1.43 8.68 12.84
C GLY A 225 -0.82 8.36 11.46
N ASP A 226 -0.29 7.13 11.29
CA ASP A 226 0.25 6.67 10.00
C ASP A 226 -0.88 6.43 8.97
N VAL A 227 -2.06 5.96 9.41
CA VAL A 227 -3.24 5.85 8.54
C VAL A 227 -3.68 7.23 8.05
N ALA A 228 -3.70 8.24 8.93
CA ALA A 228 -4.06 9.60 8.57
C ALA A 228 -3.06 10.20 7.56
N LEU A 229 -1.75 10.01 7.78
CA LEU A 229 -0.71 10.38 6.81
C LEU A 229 -0.94 9.75 5.44
N MET A 230 -1.21 8.44 5.41
CA MET A 230 -1.45 7.74 4.14
C MET A 230 -2.76 8.20 3.49
N LEU A 231 -3.79 8.48 4.29
CA LEU A 231 -5.05 9.00 3.76
C LEU A 231 -4.84 10.38 3.10
N ASP A 232 -4.08 11.28 3.72
CA ASP A 232 -3.70 12.57 3.11
C ASP A 232 -2.93 12.36 1.79
N ALA A 233 -2.13 11.31 1.67
CA ALA A 233 -1.41 10.96 0.44
C ALA A 233 -2.30 10.34 -0.65
N MET A 234 -3.44 9.75 -0.29
CA MET A 234 -4.35 9.02 -1.20
C MET A 234 -5.50 9.87 -1.72
N VAL A 235 -5.87 10.95 -1.03
CA VAL A 235 -7.06 11.74 -1.38
C VAL A 235 -6.79 12.71 -2.51
N GLY A 236 -7.86 13.06 -3.22
CA GLY A 236 -7.83 14.04 -4.28
C GLY A 236 -8.89 13.75 -5.33
N GLN A 237 -9.25 14.77 -6.09
CA GLN A 237 -10.17 14.59 -7.20
C GLN A 237 -9.40 14.08 -8.42
N TYR A 238 -9.93 13.04 -9.04
CA TYR A 238 -9.37 12.47 -10.27
C TYR A 238 -10.41 12.56 -11.39
N ALA A 239 -10.07 13.25 -12.48
CA ALA A 239 -11.03 13.56 -13.56
C ALA A 239 -11.65 12.31 -14.23
N ARG A 240 -10.99 11.16 -14.15
CA ARG A 240 -11.48 9.88 -14.71
C ARG A 240 -12.21 8.99 -13.71
N ASP A 241 -12.28 9.39 -12.44
CA ASP A 241 -13.10 8.75 -11.43
C ASP A 241 -14.30 9.66 -11.11
N PRO A 242 -15.49 9.36 -11.66
CA PRO A 242 -16.65 10.26 -11.61
C PRO A 242 -17.20 10.45 -10.20
N ILE A 243 -16.87 9.56 -9.25
CA ILE A 243 -17.31 9.68 -7.86
C ILE A 243 -16.22 10.24 -6.93
N SER A 244 -15.02 10.53 -7.46
CA SER A 244 -13.94 11.06 -6.64
C SER A 244 -14.27 12.43 -6.06
N LEU A 245 -13.95 12.61 -4.78
CA LEU A 245 -14.25 13.84 -4.03
C LEU A 245 -13.04 14.79 -4.08
N PRO A 246 -13.29 16.11 -3.99
CA PRO A 246 -12.21 17.07 -3.87
C PRO A 246 -11.37 16.83 -2.61
N PRO A 247 -10.11 17.30 -2.55
CA PRO A 247 -9.30 17.27 -1.35
C PRO A 247 -10.07 17.86 -0.16
N PRO A 248 -9.87 17.33 1.06
CA PRO A 248 -10.47 17.91 2.26
C PRO A 248 -9.90 19.32 2.53
N ALA A 249 -10.65 20.15 3.25
CA ALA A 249 -10.22 21.50 3.62
C ALA A 249 -9.04 21.46 4.61
N GLU A 250 -8.97 20.41 5.43
CA GLU A 250 -7.92 20.20 6.43
C GLU A 250 -7.33 18.79 6.28
N ALA A 251 -6.05 18.64 6.60
CA ALA A 251 -5.38 17.35 6.59
C ALA A 251 -5.94 16.41 7.67
N PHE A 252 -6.11 15.13 7.34
CA PHE A 252 -6.57 14.12 8.29
C PHE A 252 -5.60 13.93 9.46
N GLN A 253 -4.32 14.21 9.26
CA GLN A 253 -3.31 14.16 10.32
C GLN A 253 -3.58 15.14 11.47
N LEU A 254 -4.38 16.18 11.25
CA LEU A 254 -4.77 17.11 12.32
C LEU A 254 -5.83 16.51 13.27
N ALA A 255 -6.49 15.43 12.86
CA ALA A 255 -7.51 14.75 13.65
C ALA A 255 -7.02 13.43 14.28
N ALA A 256 -5.72 13.08 14.13
CA ALA A 256 -5.16 11.79 14.52
C ALA A 256 -4.14 11.86 15.66
#